data_4da4485c38b95507646e6adf9139a536
#
_entry.id   4da4485c38b95507646e6adf9139a536
#
_cell.length_a   1.000
_cell.length_b   1.000
_cell.length_c   1.000
_cell.angle_alpha   90.00
_cell.angle_beta   90.00
_cell.angle_gamma   90.00
#
_symmetry.space_group_name_H-M   'P 1'
#
loop_
_entity.id
_entity.type
_entity.pdbx_description
1 polymer ?
#
loop_
_entity_poly.entity_id
_entity_poly.type
_entity_poly.pdbx_seq_one_letter_code
_entity_poly.pdbx_strand_id
1 'polypeptide(L)'
;KNFAEVSSSSSALKRKLHETLITFASKANLQPVRSTDELAAEAGLRSQRAKQKTSELRERMAEKSAARAASAPPSAPVKTIFPRQNLKGKVKLVVIGTSTGGPVALSDIVTNLPVDFPAPILIVQHMPENFTRAFAERLDRLCALKIKEAETGDRLIAGQVLIAPGGKQMILDRGGQRIKIIDGDDRVNYKPCVDITFASLANSFNGKVLAIILTGMGADGCDGTRLLKSKGASVWSQDEQTSVVYGMPQAVANAKLSDDVLPLPQFS
;
A
#
# COMPACT_ATOMS: atom_id res chain seq x y z
N LYS A 1 -57.08 9.21 -13.88
CA LYS A 1 -56.47 10.51 -14.20
C LYS A 1 -55.13 10.29 -14.83
N ASN A 2 -55.07 10.60 -16.01
CA ASN A 2 -54.26 10.66 -17.22
C ASN A 2 -52.74 10.68 -17.08
N PHE A 3 -52.14 9.64 -17.60
CA PHE A 3 -50.69 9.54 -17.90
C PHE A 3 -50.19 10.62 -18.91
N ALA A 4 -51.09 11.21 -19.67
CA ALA A 4 -50.82 12.27 -20.67
C ALA A 4 -50.43 13.62 -20.03
N GLU A 5 -50.94 13.97 -18.84
CA GLU A 5 -50.62 15.23 -18.16
C GLU A 5 -49.25 15.25 -17.51
N VAL A 6 -48.73 14.08 -17.09
CA VAL A 6 -47.39 13.95 -16.51
C VAL A 6 -46.31 14.06 -17.60
N SER A 7 -46.63 13.63 -18.82
CA SER A 7 -45.72 13.69 -19.98
C SER A 7 -45.53 15.12 -20.51
N SER A 8 -46.59 15.96 -20.51
CA SER A 8 -46.50 17.36 -20.97
C SER A 8 -45.71 18.25 -19.99
N SER A 9 -45.87 18.04 -18.68
CA SER A 9 -45.12 18.73 -17.64
C SER A 9 -43.62 18.43 -17.71
N SER A 10 -43.25 17.18 -18.02
CA SER A 10 -41.88 16.77 -18.20
C SER A 10 -41.19 17.43 -19.41
N SER A 11 -41.91 17.66 -20.51
CA SER A 11 -41.37 18.29 -21.70
C SER A 11 -41.14 19.80 -21.53
N ALA A 12 -42.02 20.47 -20.80
CA ALA A 12 -41.87 21.90 -20.46
C ALA A 12 -40.70 22.14 -19.50
N LEU A 13 -40.52 21.25 -18.51
CA LEU A 13 -39.40 21.31 -17.57
C LEU A 13 -38.04 21.07 -18.28
N LYS A 14 -38.00 20.12 -19.20
CA LYS A 14 -36.81 19.86 -20.02
C LYS A 14 -36.45 21.04 -20.92
N ARG A 15 -37.43 21.69 -21.55
CA ARG A 15 -37.19 22.91 -22.33
C ARG A 15 -36.63 24.04 -21.47
N LYS A 16 -37.26 24.30 -20.33
CA LYS A 16 -36.82 25.36 -19.41
C LYS A 16 -35.41 25.12 -18.87
N LEU A 17 -35.06 23.86 -18.55
CA LEU A 17 -33.72 23.47 -18.16
C LEU A 17 -32.70 23.67 -19.29
N HIS A 18 -33.09 23.30 -20.54
CA HIS A 18 -32.23 23.47 -21.70
C HIS A 18 -31.98 24.94 -22.03
N GLU A 19 -33.00 25.81 -21.98
CA GLU A 19 -32.86 27.27 -22.14
C GLU A 19 -32.00 27.90 -21.04
N THR A 20 -32.16 27.44 -19.81
CA THR A 20 -31.33 27.92 -18.68
C THR A 20 -29.86 27.51 -18.85
N LEU A 21 -29.59 26.30 -19.29
CA LEU A 21 -28.23 25.81 -19.56
C LEU A 21 -27.57 26.54 -20.73
N ILE A 22 -28.31 26.83 -21.82
CA ILE A 22 -27.81 27.62 -22.96
C ILE A 22 -27.49 29.07 -22.51
N THR A 23 -28.36 29.67 -21.70
CA THR A 23 -28.17 31.03 -21.18
C THR A 23 -26.96 31.11 -20.24
N PHE A 24 -26.73 30.07 -19.43
CA PHE A 24 -25.56 29.97 -18.57
C PHE A 24 -24.27 29.76 -19.37
N ALA A 25 -24.31 28.89 -20.38
CA ALA A 25 -23.16 28.63 -21.25
C ALA A 25 -22.76 29.85 -22.08
N SER A 26 -23.72 30.63 -22.57
CA SER A 26 -23.44 31.87 -23.29
C SER A 26 -22.90 32.99 -22.42
N LYS A 27 -23.35 33.09 -21.16
CA LYS A 27 -22.79 34.05 -20.17
C LYS A 27 -21.40 33.69 -19.64
N ALA A 28 -21.07 32.39 -19.65
CA ALA A 28 -19.79 31.90 -19.14
C ALA A 28 -18.64 31.97 -20.15
N ASN A 29 -18.85 32.51 -21.35
CA ASN A 29 -17.84 32.62 -22.41
C ASN A 29 -17.13 31.27 -22.70
N LEU A 30 -17.88 30.15 -22.58
CA LEU A 30 -17.37 28.82 -22.85
C LEU A 30 -17.18 28.65 -24.34
N GLN A 31 -15.99 28.29 -24.78
CA GLN A 31 -15.70 27.93 -26.16
C GLN A 31 -16.60 26.77 -26.62
N PRO A 32 -16.96 26.70 -27.93
CA PRO A 32 -17.82 25.66 -28.45
C PRO A 32 -17.27 24.27 -28.09
N VAL A 33 -18.17 23.40 -27.65
CA VAL A 33 -17.85 22.00 -27.31
C VAL A 33 -17.26 21.34 -28.55
N ARG A 34 -15.99 20.93 -28.49
CA ARG A 34 -15.34 20.22 -29.59
C ARG A 34 -16.04 18.90 -29.84
N SER A 35 -16.05 18.45 -31.09
CA SER A 35 -16.67 17.20 -31.46
C SER A 35 -16.12 16.01 -30.70
N THR A 36 -16.93 14.97 -30.51
CA THR A 36 -16.48 13.71 -29.83
C THR A 36 -15.28 13.10 -30.51
N ASP A 37 -15.11 13.28 -31.82
CA ASP A 37 -13.98 12.78 -32.60
C ASP A 37 -12.68 13.58 -32.34
N GLU A 38 -12.77 14.90 -32.16
CA GLU A 38 -11.64 15.74 -31.76
C GLU A 38 -11.17 15.43 -30.33
N LEU A 39 -12.12 15.20 -29.41
CA LEU A 39 -11.81 14.81 -28.04
C LEU A 39 -11.16 13.41 -27.97
N ALA A 40 -11.62 12.48 -28.79
CA ALA A 40 -11.05 11.14 -28.90
C ALA A 40 -9.63 11.17 -29.49
N ALA A 41 -9.40 11.99 -30.53
CA ALA A 41 -8.09 12.18 -31.14
C ALA A 41 -7.11 12.83 -30.14
N GLU A 42 -7.55 13.86 -29.41
CA GLU A 42 -6.73 14.54 -28.40
C GLU A 42 -6.41 13.63 -27.19
N ALA A 43 -7.37 12.80 -26.76
CA ALA A 43 -7.16 11.78 -25.74
C ALA A 43 -6.18 10.70 -26.21
N GLY A 44 -6.25 10.28 -27.47
CA GLY A 44 -5.29 9.36 -28.09
C GLY A 44 -3.86 9.96 -28.12
N LEU A 45 -3.72 11.22 -28.53
CA LEU A 45 -2.43 11.93 -28.56
C LEU A 45 -1.85 12.12 -27.14
N ARG A 46 -2.71 12.46 -26.15
CA ARG A 46 -2.30 12.57 -24.74
C ARG A 46 -1.83 11.23 -24.17
N SER A 47 -2.54 10.14 -24.52
CA SER A 47 -2.17 8.78 -24.11
C SER A 47 -0.82 8.36 -24.73
N GLN A 48 -0.59 8.65 -26.00
CA GLN A 48 0.69 8.37 -26.67
C GLN A 48 1.83 9.21 -26.06
N ARG A 49 1.62 10.52 -25.84
CA ARG A 49 2.61 11.38 -25.18
C ARG A 49 2.90 10.95 -23.75
N ALA A 50 1.88 10.50 -23.00
CA ALA A 50 2.07 9.95 -21.65
C ALA A 50 2.90 8.67 -21.67
N LYS A 51 2.63 7.74 -22.61
CA LYS A 51 3.40 6.51 -22.81
C LYS A 51 4.84 6.80 -23.20
N GLN A 52 5.06 7.74 -24.13
CA GLN A 52 6.39 8.15 -24.56
C GLN A 52 7.19 8.80 -23.42
N LYS A 53 6.56 9.72 -22.67
CA LYS A 53 7.18 10.36 -21.51
C LYS A 53 7.51 9.37 -20.40
N THR A 54 6.66 8.34 -20.22
CA THR A 54 6.92 7.26 -19.24
C THR A 54 8.07 6.36 -19.71
N SER A 55 8.17 6.10 -21.03
CA SER A 55 9.30 5.34 -21.62
C SER A 55 10.60 6.09 -21.46
N GLU A 56 10.64 7.37 -21.84
CA GLU A 56 11.82 8.25 -21.70
C GLU A 56 12.26 8.38 -20.23
N LEU A 57 11.29 8.47 -19.31
CA LEU A 57 11.60 8.52 -17.88
C LEU A 57 12.19 7.19 -17.37
N ARG A 58 11.66 6.05 -17.85
CA ARG A 58 12.20 4.72 -17.54
C ARG A 58 13.61 4.53 -18.08
N GLU A 59 13.88 4.97 -19.33
CA GLU A 59 15.21 4.92 -19.93
C GLU A 59 16.20 5.81 -19.16
N ARG A 60 15.83 7.05 -18.84
CA ARG A 60 16.66 7.94 -18.02
C ARG A 60 16.90 7.40 -16.60
N MET A 61 15.93 6.73 -16.00
CA MET A 61 16.11 6.09 -14.70
C MET A 61 17.00 4.85 -14.82
N ALA A 62 16.87 4.07 -15.90
CA ALA A 62 17.73 2.93 -16.19
C ALA A 62 19.17 3.37 -16.46
N GLU A 63 19.38 4.43 -17.28
CA GLU A 63 20.71 5.00 -17.54
C GLU A 63 21.34 5.58 -16.26
N LYS A 64 20.59 6.31 -15.45
CA LYS A 64 21.07 6.79 -14.15
C LYS A 64 21.41 5.66 -13.18
N SER A 65 20.62 4.59 -13.20
CA SER A 65 20.88 3.39 -12.40
C SER A 65 22.13 2.67 -12.90
N ALA A 66 22.29 2.51 -14.22
CA ALA A 66 23.48 1.90 -14.83
C ALA A 66 24.74 2.76 -14.62
N ALA A 67 24.63 4.09 -14.79
CA ALA A 67 25.75 5.01 -14.54
C ALA A 67 26.15 5.03 -13.05
N ARG A 68 25.19 4.93 -12.13
CA ARG A 68 25.44 4.83 -10.68
C ARG A 68 26.03 3.48 -10.29
N ALA A 69 25.64 2.38 -10.98
CA ALA A 69 26.23 1.06 -10.81
C ALA A 69 27.66 0.98 -11.35
N ALA A 70 27.96 1.71 -12.43
CA ALA A 70 29.31 1.73 -13.05
C ALA A 70 30.30 2.63 -12.28
N SER A 71 29.83 3.63 -11.53
CA SER A 71 30.66 4.55 -10.74
C SER A 71 30.75 4.21 -9.24
N ALA A 72 30.02 3.19 -8.78
CA ALA A 72 30.18 2.72 -7.42
C ALA A 72 31.48 1.92 -7.29
N PRO A 73 32.39 2.28 -6.36
CA PRO A 73 33.47 1.38 -6.01
C PRO A 73 32.87 0.05 -5.53
N PRO A 74 33.53 -1.11 -5.74
CA PRO A 74 33.01 -2.37 -5.28
C PRO A 74 32.70 -2.23 -3.79
N SER A 75 31.41 -2.29 -3.45
CA SER A 75 30.95 -2.18 -2.08
C SER A 75 31.62 -3.31 -1.29
N ALA A 76 32.52 -2.92 -0.42
CA ALA A 76 32.99 -3.84 0.62
C ALA A 76 31.71 -4.42 1.27
N PRO A 77 31.67 -5.73 1.61
CA PRO A 77 30.52 -6.33 2.23
C PRO A 77 30.18 -5.47 3.46
N VAL A 78 29.00 -4.88 3.46
CA VAL A 78 28.49 -4.15 4.62
C VAL A 78 28.54 -5.15 5.76
N LYS A 79 29.51 -4.99 6.64
CA LYS A 79 29.59 -5.77 7.87
C LYS A 79 28.29 -5.48 8.61
N THR A 80 27.44 -6.46 8.66
CA THR A 80 26.28 -6.46 9.56
C THR A 80 26.80 -6.18 10.95
N ILE A 81 26.59 -4.96 11.44
CA ILE A 81 27.14 -4.46 12.72
C ILE A 81 26.44 -5.11 13.92
N PHE A 82 25.35 -5.84 13.64
CA PHE A 82 24.60 -6.54 14.68
C PHE A 82 24.50 -8.04 14.34
N PRO A 83 24.75 -8.94 15.31
CA PRO A 83 24.51 -10.35 15.11
C PRO A 83 23.01 -10.54 14.85
N ARG A 84 22.65 -11.09 13.67
CA ARG A 84 21.26 -11.45 13.33
C ARG A 84 20.68 -12.20 14.53
N GLN A 85 19.66 -11.64 15.14
CA GLN A 85 18.93 -12.37 16.17
C GLN A 85 18.34 -13.63 15.53
N ASN A 86 18.69 -14.79 16.05
CA ASN A 86 18.03 -16.03 15.61
C ASN A 86 16.58 -15.99 16.11
N LEU A 87 15.66 -15.61 15.21
CA LEU A 87 14.24 -15.49 15.48
C LEU A 87 13.48 -16.80 15.30
N LYS A 88 14.16 -17.87 14.88
CA LYS A 88 13.54 -19.18 14.64
C LYS A 88 12.88 -19.69 15.93
N GLY A 89 11.58 -19.95 15.86
CA GLY A 89 10.74 -20.40 16.98
C GLY A 89 10.34 -19.32 17.99
N LYS A 90 10.88 -18.08 17.86
CA LYS A 90 10.53 -16.95 18.73
C LYS A 90 9.38 -16.11 18.20
N VAL A 91 9.21 -16.05 16.87
CA VAL A 91 8.17 -15.25 16.20
C VAL A 91 6.92 -16.10 15.97
N LYS A 92 5.77 -15.55 16.36
CA LYS A 92 4.44 -16.13 16.15
C LYS A 92 3.61 -15.37 15.14
N LEU A 93 4.03 -14.16 14.78
CA LEU A 93 3.37 -13.28 13.82
C LEU A 93 4.39 -12.39 13.14
N VAL A 94 4.30 -12.25 11.83
CA VAL A 94 5.00 -11.21 11.07
C VAL A 94 3.99 -10.14 10.67
N VAL A 95 4.35 -8.88 10.84
CA VAL A 95 3.52 -7.76 10.36
C VAL A 95 4.38 -6.79 9.55
N ILE A 96 3.91 -6.42 8.37
CA ILE A 96 4.64 -5.60 7.40
C ILE A 96 3.87 -4.32 7.12
N GLY A 97 4.50 -3.16 7.29
CA GLY A 97 3.98 -1.86 6.93
C GLY A 97 4.75 -1.26 5.76
N THR A 98 4.04 -0.73 4.75
CA THR A 98 4.66 -0.18 3.54
C THR A 98 3.74 0.75 2.76
N SER A 99 4.32 1.54 1.82
CA SER A 99 3.57 2.50 1.00
C SER A 99 4.15 2.58 -0.42
N THR A 100 4.72 3.71 -0.81
CA THR A 100 5.31 3.92 -2.14
C THR A 100 6.48 2.97 -2.38
N GLY A 101 6.43 2.20 -3.48
CA GLY A 101 7.39 1.13 -3.77
C GLY A 101 7.03 -0.22 -3.12
N GLY A 102 6.09 -0.21 -2.18
CA GLY A 102 5.65 -1.38 -1.41
C GLY A 102 5.17 -2.56 -2.23
N PRO A 103 4.31 -2.40 -3.24
CA PRO A 103 3.83 -3.53 -4.02
C PRO A 103 4.93 -4.35 -4.70
N VAL A 104 6.01 -3.70 -5.14
CA VAL A 104 7.18 -4.38 -5.70
C VAL A 104 7.96 -5.09 -4.60
N ALA A 105 8.29 -4.36 -3.52
CA ALA A 105 9.03 -4.92 -2.39
C ALA A 105 8.30 -6.11 -1.75
N LEU A 106 6.98 -6.03 -1.58
CA LEU A 106 6.17 -7.14 -1.08
C LEU A 106 6.19 -8.34 -2.02
N SER A 107 6.07 -8.11 -3.35
CA SER A 107 6.18 -9.20 -4.31
C SER A 107 7.53 -9.92 -4.18
N ASP A 108 8.63 -9.17 -4.12
CA ASP A 108 9.97 -9.74 -4.00
C ASP A 108 10.17 -10.56 -2.71
N ILE A 109 9.53 -10.14 -1.62
CA ILE A 109 9.61 -10.86 -0.35
C ILE A 109 8.73 -12.12 -0.37
N VAL A 110 7.43 -11.96 -0.61
CA VAL A 110 6.47 -13.05 -0.36
C VAL A 110 6.55 -14.19 -1.39
N THR A 111 7.01 -13.91 -2.64
CA THR A 111 7.23 -14.95 -3.65
C THR A 111 8.38 -15.90 -3.31
N ASN A 112 9.31 -15.46 -2.48
CA ASN A 112 10.47 -16.24 -2.05
C ASN A 112 10.26 -16.96 -0.71
N LEU A 113 9.10 -16.79 -0.04
CA LEU A 113 8.80 -17.50 1.20
C LEU A 113 8.32 -18.93 0.92
N PRO A 114 8.77 -19.90 1.74
CA PRO A 114 8.38 -21.30 1.56
C PRO A 114 6.93 -21.56 1.97
N VAL A 115 6.30 -22.60 1.40
CA VAL A 115 4.90 -22.97 1.65
C VAL A 115 4.63 -23.30 3.13
N ASP A 116 5.63 -23.80 3.84
CA ASP A 116 5.58 -24.17 5.25
C ASP A 116 6.06 -23.05 6.19
N PHE A 117 5.97 -21.80 5.75
CA PHE A 117 6.33 -20.64 6.56
C PHE A 117 5.60 -20.68 7.92
N PRO A 118 6.34 -20.64 9.05
CA PRO A 118 5.82 -21.08 10.35
C PRO A 118 4.93 -20.07 11.08
N ALA A 119 4.66 -18.91 10.48
CA ALA A 119 3.88 -17.85 11.09
C ALA A 119 2.84 -17.25 10.10
N PRO A 120 1.73 -16.71 10.57
CA PRO A 120 0.88 -15.83 9.77
C PRO A 120 1.60 -14.52 9.46
N ILE A 121 1.25 -13.91 8.33
CA ILE A 121 1.79 -12.61 7.91
C ILE A 121 0.62 -11.64 7.72
N LEU A 122 0.70 -10.48 8.35
CA LEU A 122 -0.20 -9.36 8.12
C LEU A 122 0.52 -8.29 7.30
N ILE A 123 -0.14 -7.78 6.28
CA ILE A 123 0.41 -6.71 5.43
C ILE A 123 -0.51 -5.50 5.48
N VAL A 124 0.08 -4.35 5.80
CA VAL A 124 -0.56 -3.04 5.70
C VAL A 124 0.14 -2.25 4.60
N GLN A 125 -0.49 -2.19 3.44
CA GLN A 125 -0.04 -1.43 2.29
C GLN A 125 -0.96 -0.23 2.10
N HIS A 126 -0.42 0.99 2.10
CA HIS A 126 -1.21 2.17 1.73
C HIS A 126 -1.65 2.06 0.28
N MET A 127 -2.90 1.72 0.08
CA MET A 127 -3.50 1.49 -1.23
C MET A 127 -5.01 1.78 -1.19
N PRO A 128 -5.60 2.38 -2.25
CA PRO A 128 -7.03 2.63 -2.30
C PRO A 128 -7.87 1.34 -2.26
N GLU A 129 -9.13 1.47 -1.82
CA GLU A 129 -10.07 0.38 -1.57
C GLU A 129 -10.16 -0.64 -2.72
N ASN A 130 -10.26 -0.17 -3.97
CA ASN A 130 -10.47 -1.05 -5.11
C ASN A 130 -9.19 -1.79 -5.59
N PHE A 131 -8.04 -1.53 -4.99
CA PHE A 131 -6.76 -2.08 -5.44
C PHE A 131 -6.23 -3.20 -4.54
N THR A 132 -6.58 -3.21 -3.27
CA THR A 132 -6.04 -4.17 -2.29
C THR A 132 -6.46 -5.59 -2.59
N ARG A 133 -7.72 -5.80 -3.00
CA ARG A 133 -8.22 -7.12 -3.40
C ARG A 133 -7.51 -7.66 -4.63
N ALA A 134 -7.42 -6.85 -5.69
CA ALA A 134 -6.73 -7.25 -6.92
C ALA A 134 -5.24 -7.52 -6.68
N PHE A 135 -4.61 -6.76 -5.78
CA PHE A 135 -3.24 -6.97 -5.37
C PHE A 135 -3.07 -8.29 -4.61
N ALA A 136 -3.95 -8.59 -3.67
CA ALA A 136 -3.95 -9.86 -2.93
C ALA A 136 -4.11 -11.05 -3.88
N GLU A 137 -5.09 -11.02 -4.79
CA GLU A 137 -5.33 -12.06 -5.78
C GLU A 137 -4.14 -12.25 -6.75
N ARG A 138 -3.45 -11.16 -7.10
CA ARG A 138 -2.24 -11.24 -7.92
C ARG A 138 -1.11 -11.96 -7.17
N LEU A 139 -0.86 -11.59 -5.91
CA LEU A 139 0.17 -12.22 -5.10
C LEU A 139 -0.15 -13.71 -4.84
N ASP A 140 -1.42 -14.05 -4.56
CA ASP A 140 -1.85 -15.44 -4.32
C ASP A 140 -1.52 -16.35 -5.51
N ARG A 141 -1.64 -15.83 -6.74
CA ARG A 141 -1.26 -16.59 -7.95
C ARG A 141 0.25 -16.78 -8.15
N LEU A 142 1.07 -15.94 -7.52
CA LEU A 142 2.53 -15.94 -7.71
C LEU A 142 3.29 -16.61 -6.56
N CYS A 143 2.64 -16.80 -5.43
CA CYS A 143 3.28 -17.24 -4.19
C CYS A 143 2.90 -18.68 -3.81
N ALA A 144 3.77 -19.33 -3.06
CA ALA A 144 3.46 -20.64 -2.46
C ALA A 144 2.52 -20.51 -1.25
N LEU A 145 2.51 -19.34 -0.60
CA LEU A 145 1.63 -19.03 0.53
C LEU A 145 0.21 -18.68 0.05
N LYS A 146 -0.77 -18.91 0.91
CA LYS A 146 -2.15 -18.44 0.69
C LYS A 146 -2.27 -16.96 1.03
N ILE A 147 -2.67 -16.15 0.05
CA ILE A 147 -2.77 -14.70 0.20
C ILE A 147 -4.20 -14.24 -0.11
N LYS A 148 -4.78 -13.45 0.77
CA LYS A 148 -6.09 -12.81 0.54
C LYS A 148 -6.16 -11.42 1.17
N GLU A 149 -7.10 -10.62 0.68
CA GLU A 149 -7.54 -9.45 1.41
C GLU A 149 -8.24 -9.88 2.70
N ALA A 150 -7.92 -9.22 3.81
CA ALA A 150 -8.42 -9.57 5.13
C ALA A 150 -9.90 -9.22 5.31
N GLU A 151 -10.63 -10.10 5.97
CA GLU A 151 -12.03 -9.92 6.33
C GLU A 151 -12.24 -10.10 7.84
N THR A 152 -13.31 -9.49 8.36
CA THR A 152 -13.66 -9.70 9.78
C THR A 152 -13.94 -11.17 10.07
N GLY A 153 -13.28 -11.70 11.10
CA GLY A 153 -13.40 -13.10 11.50
C GLY A 153 -12.26 -14.00 11.01
N ASP A 154 -11.39 -13.51 10.10
CA ASP A 154 -10.23 -14.25 9.64
C ASP A 154 -9.33 -14.66 10.81
N ARG A 155 -8.92 -15.91 10.82
CA ARG A 155 -7.97 -16.45 11.80
C ARG A 155 -6.54 -16.21 11.32
N LEU A 156 -5.63 -16.03 12.26
CA LEU A 156 -4.20 -15.99 12.01
C LEU A 156 -3.67 -17.43 11.92
N ILE A 157 -3.33 -17.86 10.71
CA ILE A 157 -2.90 -19.24 10.40
C ILE A 157 -1.49 -19.18 9.81
N ALA A 158 -0.58 -20.03 10.27
CA ALA A 158 0.76 -20.15 9.69
C ALA A 158 0.67 -20.47 8.17
N GLY A 159 1.55 -19.89 7.37
CA GLY A 159 1.53 -20.02 5.93
C GLY A 159 0.44 -19.20 5.22
N GLN A 160 -0.27 -18.32 5.93
CA GLN A 160 -1.26 -17.42 5.36
C GLN A 160 -0.83 -15.96 5.47
N VAL A 161 -1.09 -15.21 4.41
CA VAL A 161 -0.88 -13.77 4.32
C VAL A 161 -2.24 -13.08 4.23
N LEU A 162 -2.48 -12.11 5.12
CA LEU A 162 -3.68 -11.28 5.13
C LEU A 162 -3.29 -9.84 4.84
N ILE A 163 -3.88 -9.26 3.78
CA ILE A 163 -3.63 -7.87 3.36
C ILE A 163 -4.76 -6.99 3.87
N ALA A 164 -4.44 -5.91 4.54
CA ALA A 164 -5.41 -4.95 5.03
C ALA A 164 -6.21 -4.31 3.87
N PRO A 165 -7.56 -4.28 3.93
CA PRO A 165 -8.37 -3.69 2.88
C PRO A 165 -8.19 -2.17 2.82
N GLY A 166 -8.12 -1.62 1.61
CA GLY A 166 -8.12 -0.17 1.39
C GLY A 166 -9.42 0.48 1.87
N GLY A 167 -9.34 1.74 2.28
CA GLY A 167 -10.50 2.47 2.80
C GLY A 167 -10.95 2.09 4.22
N LYS A 168 -10.39 1.03 4.81
CA LYS A 168 -10.72 0.48 6.13
C LYS A 168 -9.49 0.38 7.02
N GLN A 169 -9.72 0.03 8.30
CA GLN A 169 -8.65 -0.31 9.23
C GLN A 169 -8.70 -1.80 9.57
N MET A 170 -7.56 -2.44 9.59
CA MET A 170 -7.40 -3.81 10.04
C MET A 170 -6.84 -3.82 11.46
N ILE A 171 -7.55 -4.45 12.38
CA ILE A 171 -7.11 -4.62 13.75
C ILE A 171 -7.28 -6.08 14.19
N LEU A 172 -6.61 -6.44 15.25
CA LEU A 172 -6.87 -7.70 15.94
C LEU A 172 -8.05 -7.56 16.89
N ASP A 173 -8.88 -8.58 16.99
CA ASP A 173 -9.99 -8.60 17.96
C ASP A 173 -9.47 -8.64 19.42
N ARG A 174 -10.35 -8.39 20.37
CA ARG A 174 -10.00 -8.41 21.80
C ARG A 174 -9.53 -9.79 22.30
N GLY A 175 -9.90 -10.84 21.59
CA GLY A 175 -9.48 -12.22 21.89
C GLY A 175 -8.07 -12.53 21.37
N GLY A 176 -7.47 -11.66 20.55
CA GLY A 176 -6.11 -11.79 20.03
C GLY A 176 -5.93 -12.90 19.02
N GLN A 177 -7.01 -13.40 18.39
CA GLN A 177 -6.95 -14.55 17.48
C GLN A 177 -7.55 -14.32 16.10
N ARG A 178 -8.36 -13.26 15.93
CA ARG A 178 -9.08 -12.98 14.70
C ARG A 178 -8.90 -11.54 14.27
N ILE A 179 -8.93 -11.36 12.97
CA ILE A 179 -8.97 -10.03 12.37
C ILE A 179 -10.35 -9.41 12.55
N LYS A 180 -10.37 -8.12 12.78
CA LYS A 180 -11.55 -7.27 12.73
C LYS A 180 -11.26 -6.11 11.78
N ILE A 181 -12.10 -5.96 10.77
CA ILE A 181 -12.10 -4.81 9.88
C ILE A 181 -13.09 -3.78 10.43
N ILE A 182 -12.63 -2.55 10.53
CA ILE A 182 -13.44 -1.43 11.04
C ILE A 182 -13.35 -0.24 10.08
N ASP A 183 -14.34 0.63 10.14
CA ASP A 183 -14.29 1.89 9.40
C ASP A 183 -13.17 2.77 9.93
N GLY A 184 -12.51 3.47 9.01
CA GLY A 184 -11.48 4.42 9.41
C GLY A 184 -12.09 5.72 9.94
N ASP A 185 -11.51 6.24 11.01
CA ASP A 185 -11.81 7.58 11.53
C ASP A 185 -11.16 8.65 10.62
N ASP A 186 -11.84 9.76 10.38
CA ASP A 186 -11.33 10.86 9.53
C ASP A 186 -10.17 11.64 10.18
N ARG A 187 -9.92 11.41 11.48
CA ARG A 187 -8.74 11.91 12.20
C ARG A 187 -7.45 11.22 11.80
N VAL A 188 -7.54 10.09 11.09
CA VAL A 188 -6.40 9.30 10.64
C VAL A 188 -6.20 9.46 9.14
N ASN A 189 -5.01 9.90 8.74
CA ASN A 189 -4.71 10.22 7.34
C ASN A 189 -4.67 9.01 6.41
N TYR A 190 -4.47 7.81 6.94
CA TYR A 190 -4.29 6.58 6.15
C TYR A 190 -5.36 5.53 6.46
N LYS A 191 -5.90 4.94 5.41
CA LYS A 191 -6.86 3.83 5.46
C LYS A 191 -6.48 2.79 4.39
N PRO A 192 -5.74 1.72 4.79
CA PRO A 192 -5.33 1.31 6.13
C PRO A 192 -4.16 2.12 6.70
N CYS A 193 -4.02 2.13 8.03
CA CYS A 193 -2.95 2.79 8.77
C CYS A 193 -2.08 1.72 9.46
N VAL A 194 -0.76 1.82 9.28
CA VAL A 194 0.21 0.89 9.86
C VAL A 194 0.22 1.00 11.38
N ASP A 195 0.23 2.23 11.93
CA ASP A 195 0.24 2.47 13.37
C ASP A 195 -0.95 1.83 14.08
N ILE A 196 -2.16 1.93 13.50
CA ILE A 196 -3.38 1.33 14.08
C ILE A 196 -3.28 -0.19 14.13
N THR A 197 -2.88 -0.81 13.03
CA THR A 197 -2.74 -2.27 12.98
C THR A 197 -1.68 -2.73 13.98
N PHE A 198 -0.49 -2.12 13.98
CA PHE A 198 0.62 -2.48 14.87
C PHE A 198 0.24 -2.29 16.34
N ALA A 199 -0.41 -1.18 16.69
CA ALA A 199 -0.88 -0.92 18.04
C ALA A 199 -1.86 -2.00 18.52
N SER A 200 -2.75 -2.48 17.65
CA SER A 200 -3.72 -3.53 17.98
C SER A 200 -3.06 -4.87 18.36
N LEU A 201 -1.85 -5.12 17.83
CA LEU A 201 -1.09 -6.35 18.05
C LEU A 201 -0.25 -6.32 19.35
N ALA A 202 0.07 -5.12 19.86
CA ALA A 202 1.07 -4.92 20.89
C ALA A 202 0.80 -5.72 22.19
N ASN A 203 -0.45 -5.94 22.54
CA ASN A 203 -0.82 -6.64 23.79
C ASN A 203 -1.16 -8.13 23.60
N SER A 204 -1.12 -8.65 22.37
CA SER A 204 -1.69 -9.98 22.06
C SER A 204 -0.67 -11.10 21.93
N PHE A 205 0.60 -10.78 21.66
CA PHE A 205 1.61 -11.80 21.33
C PHE A 205 2.80 -11.85 22.30
N ASN A 206 2.76 -11.10 23.40
CA ASN A 206 3.84 -11.09 24.40
C ASN A 206 5.24 -10.93 23.77
N GLY A 207 5.39 -9.97 22.87
CA GLY A 207 6.66 -9.70 22.17
C GLY A 207 7.04 -10.67 21.06
N LYS A 208 6.23 -11.69 20.77
CA LYS A 208 6.53 -12.69 19.72
C LYS A 208 6.09 -12.23 18.33
N VAL A 209 6.30 -10.95 18.03
CA VAL A 209 6.00 -10.30 16.75
C VAL A 209 7.30 -9.86 16.09
N LEU A 210 7.43 -10.10 14.79
CA LEU A 210 8.39 -9.42 13.94
C LEU A 210 7.66 -8.32 13.18
N ALA A 211 7.97 -7.08 13.49
CA ALA A 211 7.49 -5.91 12.78
C ALA A 211 8.50 -5.52 11.70
N ILE A 212 8.03 -5.35 10.47
CA ILE A 212 8.85 -4.98 9.32
C ILE A 212 8.30 -3.68 8.74
N ILE A 213 9.16 -2.68 8.56
CA ILE A 213 8.81 -1.45 7.85
C ILE A 213 9.63 -1.36 6.57
N LEU A 214 8.91 -1.34 5.45
CA LEU A 214 9.50 -1.24 4.12
C LEU A 214 9.31 0.16 3.54
N THR A 215 9.84 0.34 2.33
CA THR A 215 9.75 1.56 1.54
C THR A 215 8.38 2.22 1.61
N GLY A 216 8.35 3.54 1.78
CA GLY A 216 7.13 4.33 1.87
C GLY A 216 7.41 5.78 2.25
N MET A 217 6.52 6.67 1.86
CA MET A 217 6.58 8.08 2.21
C MET A 217 5.94 8.32 3.58
N GLY A 218 6.51 9.27 4.35
CA GLY A 218 5.99 9.66 5.66
C GLY A 218 6.57 8.84 6.81
N ALA A 219 5.83 8.72 7.90
CA ALA A 219 6.28 8.12 9.15
C ALA A 219 5.25 7.15 9.76
N ASP A 220 4.17 6.80 9.05
CA ASP A 220 3.19 5.82 9.52
C ASP A 220 3.87 4.49 9.81
N GLY A 221 3.53 3.88 10.92
CA GLY A 221 4.17 2.69 11.45
C GLY A 221 5.23 2.97 12.52
N CYS A 222 5.70 4.22 12.69
CA CYS A 222 6.71 4.54 13.69
C CYS A 222 6.16 4.41 15.13
N ASP A 223 4.97 4.95 15.38
CA ASP A 223 4.37 4.90 16.72
C ASP A 223 3.84 3.51 17.05
N GLY A 224 3.22 2.82 16.12
CA GLY A 224 2.82 1.42 16.28
C GLY A 224 4.03 0.50 16.52
N THR A 225 5.13 0.72 15.81
CA THR A 225 6.40 0.02 16.03
C THR A 225 6.95 0.27 17.43
N ARG A 226 6.88 1.51 17.93
CA ARG A 226 7.29 1.86 19.29
C ARG A 226 6.51 1.07 20.33
N LEU A 227 5.18 0.95 20.15
CA LEU A 227 4.33 0.16 21.02
C LEU A 227 4.69 -1.32 20.96
N LEU A 228 4.86 -1.90 19.78
CA LEU A 228 5.28 -3.29 19.61
C LEU A 228 6.63 -3.55 20.28
N LYS A 229 7.61 -2.69 20.07
CA LYS A 229 8.93 -2.81 20.66
C LYS A 229 8.91 -2.72 22.19
N SER A 230 8.09 -1.85 22.77
CA SER A 230 7.89 -1.75 24.21
C SER A 230 7.34 -3.05 24.84
N LYS A 231 6.75 -3.92 24.03
CA LYS A 231 6.26 -5.25 24.42
C LYS A 231 7.22 -6.39 24.06
N GLY A 232 8.42 -6.06 23.56
CA GLY A 232 9.47 -7.03 23.27
C GLY A 232 9.47 -7.56 21.82
N ALA A 233 8.74 -6.95 20.91
CA ALA A 233 8.75 -7.32 19.48
C ALA A 233 10.12 -7.02 18.85
N SER A 234 10.52 -7.85 17.89
CA SER A 234 11.66 -7.57 17.02
C SER A 234 11.22 -6.66 15.87
N VAL A 235 12.11 -5.75 15.46
CA VAL A 235 11.82 -4.72 14.46
C VAL A 235 12.89 -4.70 13.39
N TRP A 236 12.49 -4.88 12.14
CA TRP A 236 13.35 -4.74 10.98
C TRP A 236 12.86 -3.60 10.10
N SER A 237 13.78 -2.82 9.54
CA SER A 237 13.47 -1.79 8.57
C SER A 237 14.31 -1.94 7.31
N GLN A 238 13.72 -1.60 6.16
CA GLN A 238 14.43 -1.59 4.89
C GLN A 238 15.50 -0.49 4.90
N ASP A 239 16.65 -0.75 4.28
CA ASP A 239 17.69 0.24 4.12
C ASP A 239 17.36 1.33 3.09
N GLU A 240 18.15 2.40 3.06
CA GLU A 240 17.98 3.50 2.12
C GLU A 240 18.27 3.08 0.68
N GLN A 241 19.28 2.22 0.48
CA GLN A 241 19.79 1.89 -0.85
C GLN A 241 18.77 1.12 -1.69
N THR A 242 17.98 0.26 -1.06
CA THR A 242 16.97 -0.56 -1.73
C THR A 242 15.56 0.03 -1.62
N SER A 243 15.34 1.08 -0.85
CA SER A 243 14.05 1.76 -0.74
C SER A 243 13.78 2.65 -1.95
N VAL A 244 12.58 2.58 -2.51
CA VAL A 244 12.09 3.53 -3.52
C VAL A 244 11.90 4.91 -2.89
N VAL A 245 11.32 4.94 -1.68
CA VAL A 245 11.19 6.13 -0.83
C VAL A 245 11.58 5.75 0.59
N TYR A 246 12.67 6.32 1.08
CA TYR A 246 13.21 6.06 2.42
C TYR A 246 12.60 7.00 3.46
N GLY A 247 11.25 6.99 3.60
CA GLY A 247 10.52 7.80 4.59
C GLY A 247 10.11 6.97 5.80
N MET A 248 9.19 6.01 5.62
CA MET A 248 8.72 5.13 6.70
C MET A 248 9.86 4.36 7.38
N PRO A 249 10.77 3.68 6.65
CA PRO A 249 11.91 3.01 7.28
C PRO A 249 12.84 3.98 8.01
N GLN A 250 13.11 5.15 7.42
CA GLN A 250 13.94 6.19 8.03
C GLN A 250 13.36 6.68 9.36
N ALA A 251 12.05 6.89 9.43
CA ALA A 251 11.37 7.33 10.65
C ALA A 251 11.59 6.33 11.81
N VAL A 252 11.48 5.02 11.52
CA VAL A 252 11.72 3.95 12.50
C VAL A 252 13.19 3.84 12.89
N ALA A 253 14.11 3.93 11.91
CA ALA A 253 15.54 3.90 12.15
C ALA A 253 16.02 5.11 12.97
N ASN A 254 15.58 6.33 12.63
CA ASN A 254 15.91 7.55 13.36
C ASN A 254 15.38 7.54 14.80
N ALA A 255 14.21 6.91 15.02
CA ALA A 255 13.64 6.71 16.34
C ALA A 255 14.39 5.60 17.15
N LYS A 256 15.43 4.96 16.57
CA LYS A 256 16.22 3.87 17.16
C LYS A 256 15.35 2.67 17.55
N LEU A 257 14.33 2.40 16.77
CA LEU A 257 13.41 1.28 17.00
C LEU A 257 13.82 0.02 16.25
N SER A 258 14.55 0.14 15.13
CA SER A 258 15.02 -1.01 14.34
C SER A 258 16.07 -1.80 15.11
N ASP A 259 15.89 -3.12 15.18
CA ASP A 259 16.93 -4.05 15.61
C ASP A 259 17.90 -4.34 14.47
N ASP A 260 17.37 -4.45 13.23
CA ASP A 260 18.15 -4.61 12.02
C ASP A 260 17.66 -3.65 10.94
N VAL A 261 18.60 -3.08 10.17
CA VAL A 261 18.33 -2.32 8.95
C VAL A 261 18.92 -3.12 7.79
N LEU A 262 18.05 -3.62 6.91
CA LEU A 262 18.39 -4.65 5.94
C LEU A 262 18.08 -4.20 4.50
N PRO A 263 18.93 -4.58 3.53
CA PRO A 263 18.57 -4.45 2.12
C PRO A 263 17.43 -5.43 1.76
N LEU A 264 16.56 -5.02 0.82
CA LEU A 264 15.35 -5.76 0.45
C LEU A 264 15.56 -7.28 0.23
N PRO A 265 16.63 -7.75 -0.46
CA PRO A 265 16.84 -9.19 -0.68
C PRO A 265 17.10 -10.01 0.60
N GLN A 266 17.30 -9.38 1.74
CA GLN A 266 17.56 -10.09 3.00
C GLN A 266 16.28 -10.32 3.83
N PHE A 267 15.11 -9.91 3.36
CA PHE A 267 13.83 -10.15 4.05
C PHE A 267 13.18 -11.48 3.66
N SER A 268 13.66 -12.16 2.63
CA SER A 268 13.17 -13.46 2.15
C SER A 268 14.10 -14.61 2.53
#